data_a57e9c389de87e83c8b025f621db71d9
#
_entry.id   a57e9c389de87e83c8b025f621db71d9
#
_cell.length_a   1.000
_cell.length_b   1.000
_cell.length_c   1.000
_cell.angle_alpha   90.00
_cell.angle_beta   90.00
_cell.angle_gamma   90.00
#
_symmetry.space_group_name_H-M   'P 1'
#
loop_
_entity.id
_entity.type
_entity.pdbx_description
1 polymer ?
#
loop_
_entity_poly.entity_id
_entity_poly.type
_entity_poly.pdbx_seq_one_letter_code
_entity_poly.pdbx_strand_id
1 'polypeptide(L)'
;ALAGWQNSSISLPSFADAVSGYVELARHFEPADARYLTNHEGHLMFVKPEERPFVTAELIRDTSFTATEDVLIERIAALRDGGYTQFTVQLTPGQESAVEDWARIRQALTQ
;
A
#
# COMPACT_ATOMS: atom_id res chain seq x y z
N ALA A 1 -15.63 14.84 3.49
CA ALA A 1 -14.51 14.07 4.07
C ALA A 1 -13.67 13.29 3.04
N LEU A 2 -14.18 13.06 1.80
CA LEU A 2 -13.45 12.34 0.73
C LEU A 2 -12.56 13.25 -0.14
N ALA A 3 -12.81 14.56 -0.16
CA ALA A 3 -12.08 15.51 -1.01
C ALA A 3 -10.60 15.73 -0.57
N GLY A 4 -10.27 15.54 0.70
CA GLY A 4 -8.89 15.71 1.20
C GLY A 4 -7.99 14.52 0.92
N TRP A 5 -8.55 13.33 0.73
CA TRP A 5 -7.79 12.11 0.44
C TRP A 5 -7.35 12.05 -1.02
N GLN A 6 -8.14 12.61 -1.91
CA GLN A 6 -7.83 12.65 -3.35
C GLN A 6 -6.63 13.53 -3.69
N ASN A 7 -6.32 14.56 -2.89
CA ASN A 7 -5.31 15.55 -3.26
C ASN A 7 -3.86 15.18 -2.90
N SER A 8 -3.62 14.31 -1.92
CA SER A 8 -2.23 13.97 -1.54
C SER A 8 -1.68 12.73 -2.26
N SER A 9 -2.54 11.80 -2.67
CA SER A 9 -2.11 10.58 -3.37
C SER A 9 -1.97 10.78 -4.89
N ILE A 10 -2.70 11.73 -5.48
CA ILE A 10 -2.68 12.05 -6.91
C ILE A 10 -1.37 12.76 -7.33
N SER A 11 -0.58 13.26 -6.37
CA SER A 11 0.70 13.92 -6.67
C SER A 11 1.87 12.95 -6.88
N LEU A 12 1.68 11.65 -6.67
CA LEU A 12 2.72 10.63 -6.90
C LEU A 12 2.60 10.08 -8.33
N PRO A 13 3.61 10.27 -9.20
CA PRO A 13 3.56 9.80 -10.59
C PRO A 13 3.26 8.30 -10.71
N SER A 14 3.90 7.46 -9.89
CA SER A 14 3.68 6.01 -9.86
C SER A 14 2.23 5.62 -9.58
N PHE A 15 1.55 6.37 -8.70
CA PHE A 15 0.14 6.17 -8.39
C PHE A 15 -0.76 6.63 -9.53
N ALA A 16 -0.47 7.78 -10.13
CA ALA A 16 -1.26 8.31 -11.26
C ALA A 16 -1.20 7.38 -12.47
N ASP A 17 -0.03 6.86 -12.79
CA ASP A 17 0.19 5.92 -13.89
C ASP A 17 -0.54 4.60 -13.64
N ALA A 18 -0.41 4.04 -12.44
CA ALA A 18 -1.10 2.80 -12.05
C ALA A 18 -2.63 2.96 -12.11
N VAL A 19 -3.17 4.07 -11.60
CA VAL A 19 -4.60 4.36 -11.63
C VAL A 19 -5.10 4.52 -13.07
N SER A 20 -4.38 5.25 -13.90
CA SER A 20 -4.78 5.46 -15.31
C SER A 20 -4.81 4.14 -16.08
N GLY A 21 -3.80 3.30 -15.93
CA GLY A 21 -3.73 1.98 -16.55
C GLY A 21 -4.83 1.06 -16.03
N TYR A 22 -5.07 1.06 -14.72
CA TYR A 22 -6.10 0.23 -14.11
C TYR A 22 -7.52 0.65 -14.52
N VAL A 23 -7.80 1.95 -14.61
CA VAL A 23 -9.08 2.46 -15.09
C VAL A 23 -9.35 2.00 -16.53
N GLU A 24 -8.34 2.01 -17.38
CA GLU A 24 -8.49 1.49 -18.75
C GLU A 24 -8.75 -0.02 -18.77
N LEU A 25 -8.04 -0.80 -17.96
CA LEU A 25 -8.31 -2.23 -17.79
C LEU A 25 -9.74 -2.47 -17.32
N ALA A 26 -10.19 -1.75 -16.30
CA ALA A 26 -11.50 -1.93 -15.69
C ALA A 26 -12.67 -1.61 -16.65
N ARG A 27 -12.45 -0.80 -17.69
CA ARG A 27 -13.45 -0.56 -18.74
C ARG A 27 -13.82 -1.82 -19.53
N HIS A 28 -12.93 -2.80 -19.54
CA HIS A 28 -13.10 -4.07 -20.25
C HIS A 28 -13.62 -5.20 -19.35
N PHE A 29 -13.88 -4.93 -18.08
CA PHE A 29 -14.43 -5.94 -17.18
C PHE A 29 -15.87 -6.31 -17.55
N GLU A 30 -16.16 -7.59 -17.43
CA GLU A 30 -17.48 -8.16 -17.69
C GLU A 30 -18.11 -8.68 -16.38
N PRO A 31 -19.44 -8.63 -16.24
CA PRO A 31 -20.40 -8.05 -17.20
C PRO A 31 -20.38 -6.53 -17.20
N ALA A 32 -20.63 -5.92 -18.36
CA ALA A 32 -20.50 -4.47 -18.55
C ALA A 32 -21.40 -3.62 -17.66
N ASP A 33 -22.54 -4.15 -17.23
CA ASP A 33 -23.50 -3.52 -16.33
C ASP A 33 -23.18 -3.75 -14.85
N ALA A 34 -22.22 -4.64 -14.54
CA ALA A 34 -21.81 -4.97 -13.18
C ALA A 34 -20.28 -5.16 -13.05
N ARG A 35 -19.48 -4.30 -13.69
CA ARG A 35 -18.00 -4.35 -13.66
C ARG A 35 -17.41 -4.39 -12.26
N TYR A 36 -18.12 -3.86 -11.28
CA TYR A 36 -17.70 -3.87 -9.88
C TYR A 36 -17.53 -5.29 -9.32
N LEU A 37 -18.24 -6.29 -9.85
CA LEU A 37 -18.08 -7.69 -9.44
C LEU A 37 -16.67 -8.20 -9.77
N THR A 38 -16.24 -7.98 -11.01
CA THR A 38 -14.87 -8.34 -11.44
C THR A 38 -13.82 -7.45 -10.77
N ASN A 39 -14.12 -6.17 -10.56
CA ASN A 39 -13.22 -5.26 -9.85
C ASN A 39 -12.95 -5.70 -8.41
N HIS A 40 -13.95 -6.26 -7.72
CA HIS A 40 -13.83 -6.71 -6.33
C HIS A 40 -13.41 -8.17 -6.21
N GLU A 41 -13.31 -8.91 -7.32
CA GLU A 41 -12.83 -10.28 -7.29
C GLU A 41 -11.41 -10.35 -6.70
N GLY A 42 -11.23 -11.16 -5.68
CA GLY A 42 -9.95 -11.31 -4.98
C GLY A 42 -9.52 -10.12 -4.11
N HIS A 43 -10.44 -9.16 -3.84
CA HIS A 43 -10.12 -7.98 -3.04
C HIS A 43 -9.50 -8.37 -1.69
N LEU A 44 -8.31 -7.82 -1.40
CA LEU A 44 -7.48 -8.12 -0.23
C LEU A 44 -6.98 -9.58 -0.11
N MET A 45 -7.23 -10.42 -1.10
CA MET A 45 -6.84 -11.84 -1.07
C MET A 45 -5.69 -12.13 -2.04
N PHE A 46 -5.78 -11.64 -3.26
CA PHE A 46 -4.76 -11.85 -4.28
C PHE A 46 -4.83 -10.77 -5.36
N VAL A 47 -3.74 -10.61 -6.09
CA VAL A 47 -3.67 -9.75 -7.28
C VAL A 47 -3.93 -10.60 -8.51
N LYS A 48 -4.91 -10.22 -9.31
CA LYS A 48 -5.25 -10.92 -10.56
C LYS A 48 -4.10 -10.79 -11.57
N PRO A 49 -3.91 -11.77 -12.46
CA PRO A 49 -2.82 -11.73 -13.45
C PRO A 49 -2.78 -10.44 -14.28
N GLU A 50 -3.94 -9.95 -14.71
CA GLU A 50 -4.09 -8.72 -15.49
C GLU A 50 -3.80 -7.43 -14.71
N GLU A 51 -3.83 -7.49 -13.38
CA GLU A 51 -3.53 -6.36 -12.49
C GLU A 51 -2.03 -6.26 -12.16
N ARG A 52 -1.30 -7.36 -12.29
CA ARG A 52 0.13 -7.42 -11.93
C ARG A 52 1.01 -6.35 -12.59
N PRO A 53 0.79 -5.97 -13.87
CA PRO A 53 1.60 -4.93 -14.50
C PRO A 53 1.53 -3.57 -13.81
N PHE A 54 0.46 -3.29 -13.05
CA PHE A 54 0.28 -2.04 -12.32
C PHE A 54 0.92 -2.05 -10.93
N VAL A 55 1.26 -3.23 -10.40
CA VAL A 55 1.90 -3.40 -9.09
C VAL A 55 3.41 -3.34 -9.26
N THR A 56 3.96 -2.13 -9.29
CA THR A 56 5.39 -1.89 -9.42
C THR A 56 6.05 -1.70 -8.04
N ALA A 57 7.37 -1.94 -7.97
CA ALA A 57 8.14 -1.69 -6.75
C ALA A 57 8.07 -0.20 -6.32
N GLU A 58 7.99 0.71 -7.29
CA GLU A 58 7.84 2.14 -7.04
C GLU A 58 6.48 2.45 -6.41
N LEU A 59 5.39 1.93 -6.97
CA LEU A 59 4.05 2.07 -6.40
C LEU A 59 4.01 1.55 -4.95
N ILE A 60 4.60 0.38 -4.69
CA ILE A 60 4.63 -0.21 -3.35
C ILE A 60 5.38 0.71 -2.37
N ARG A 61 6.54 1.24 -2.75
CA ARG A 61 7.31 2.17 -1.90
C ARG A 61 6.56 3.47 -1.60
N ASP A 62 5.85 3.98 -2.59
CA ASP A 62 5.17 5.27 -2.49
C ASP A 62 3.86 5.18 -1.70
N THR A 63 3.19 4.02 -1.73
CA THR A 63 1.84 3.86 -1.16
C THR A 63 1.80 2.99 0.09
N SER A 64 2.93 2.40 0.51
CA SER A 64 2.98 1.52 1.67
C SER A 64 4.20 1.77 2.57
N PHE A 65 4.22 1.14 3.75
CA PHE A 65 5.39 1.09 4.65
C PHE A 65 6.33 -0.06 4.29
N THR A 66 6.59 -0.26 3.00
CA THR A 66 7.55 -1.26 2.52
C THR A 66 8.88 -0.57 2.19
N ALA A 67 9.91 -0.84 2.98
CA ALA A 67 11.24 -0.27 2.83
C ALA A 67 12.27 -1.12 3.58
N THR A 68 13.54 -0.73 3.53
CA THR A 68 14.59 -1.32 4.38
C THR A 68 14.36 -0.96 5.85
N GLU A 69 14.92 -1.75 6.75
CA GLU A 69 14.79 -1.56 8.20
C GLU A 69 15.19 -0.13 8.64
N ASP A 70 16.33 0.36 8.16
CA ASP A 70 16.81 1.72 8.48
C ASP A 70 15.82 2.81 8.06
N VAL A 71 15.25 2.71 6.86
CA VAL A 71 14.25 3.67 6.36
C VAL A 71 12.96 3.59 7.17
N LEU A 72 12.56 2.40 7.59
CA LEU A 72 11.37 2.23 8.43
C LEU A 72 11.59 2.83 9.83
N ILE A 73 12.76 2.64 10.42
CA ILE A 73 13.12 3.25 11.71
C ILE A 73 13.04 4.79 11.60
N GLU A 74 13.63 5.37 10.55
CA GLU A 74 13.60 6.81 10.33
C GLU A 74 12.16 7.34 10.17
N ARG A 75 11.34 6.68 9.34
CA ARG A 75 9.94 7.08 9.09
C ARG A 75 9.10 7.00 10.36
N ILE A 76 9.25 5.95 11.17
CA ILE A 76 8.48 5.79 12.41
C ILE A 76 8.97 6.78 13.48
N ALA A 77 10.28 7.03 13.56
CA ALA A 77 10.82 8.07 14.43
C ALA A 77 10.21 9.44 14.10
N ALA A 78 10.13 9.79 12.81
CA ALA A 78 9.50 11.04 12.39
C ALA A 78 8.01 11.12 12.75
N LEU A 79 7.26 10.01 12.66
CA LEU A 79 5.88 9.95 13.12
C LEU A 79 5.77 10.14 14.64
N ARG A 80 6.61 9.47 15.42
CA ARG A 80 6.68 9.63 16.88
C ARG A 80 6.96 11.09 17.25
N ASP A 81 7.94 11.71 16.61
CA ASP A 81 8.33 13.10 16.85
C ASP A 81 7.22 14.07 16.42
N GLY A 82 6.40 13.69 15.46
CA GLY A 82 5.17 14.37 15.05
C GLY A 82 3.98 14.16 16.00
N GLY A 83 4.14 13.38 17.10
CA GLY A 83 3.13 13.20 18.14
C GLY A 83 2.29 11.91 18.01
N TYR A 84 2.61 11.02 17.08
CA TYR A 84 1.94 9.72 17.02
C TYR A 84 2.41 8.82 18.17
N THR A 85 1.47 8.21 18.88
CA THR A 85 1.74 7.36 20.05
C THR A 85 1.53 5.87 19.79
N GLN A 86 0.93 5.53 18.67
CA GLN A 86 0.65 4.14 18.28
C GLN A 86 0.90 3.94 16.80
N PHE A 87 1.53 2.82 16.47
CA PHE A 87 1.74 2.34 15.11
C PHE A 87 1.28 0.88 15.02
N THR A 88 0.31 0.61 14.16
CA THR A 88 -0.23 -0.74 13.97
C THR A 88 0.19 -1.27 12.61
N VAL A 89 0.76 -2.47 12.59
CA VAL A 89 1.18 -3.16 11.38
C VAL A 89 0.22 -4.32 11.11
N GLN A 90 -0.28 -4.38 9.90
CA GLN A 90 -1.00 -5.54 9.42
C GLN A 90 -0.04 -6.45 8.65
N LEU A 91 0.06 -7.70 9.08
CA LEU A 91 0.82 -8.73 8.38
C LEU A 91 -0.13 -9.58 7.54
N THR A 92 0.28 -9.89 6.32
CA THR A 92 -0.45 -10.81 5.46
C THR A 92 -0.09 -12.27 5.78
N PRO A 93 -0.99 -13.23 5.54
CA PRO A 93 -0.67 -14.65 5.69
C PRO A 93 0.61 -15.04 4.93
N GLY A 94 1.49 -15.79 5.57
CA GLY A 94 2.80 -16.16 5.03
C GLY A 94 3.93 -15.18 5.32
N GLN A 95 3.65 -14.08 6.01
CA GLN A 95 4.64 -13.07 6.44
C GLN A 95 4.80 -13.02 7.96
N GLU A 96 4.50 -14.09 8.66
CA GLU A 96 4.53 -14.14 10.12
C GLU A 96 5.94 -13.88 10.69
N SER A 97 6.99 -14.24 9.94
CA SER A 97 8.39 -13.97 10.32
C SER A 97 8.71 -12.47 10.40
N ALA A 98 7.94 -11.62 9.71
CA ALA A 98 8.14 -10.16 9.79
C ALA A 98 7.87 -9.59 11.19
N VAL A 99 7.24 -10.35 12.09
CA VAL A 99 7.10 -9.98 13.51
C VAL A 99 8.48 -9.76 14.16
N GLU A 100 9.47 -10.58 13.80
CA GLU A 100 10.83 -10.44 14.33
C GLU A 100 11.50 -9.16 13.79
N ASP A 101 11.30 -8.84 12.52
CA ASP A 101 11.81 -7.61 11.91
C ASP A 101 11.21 -6.38 12.60
N TRP A 102 9.90 -6.38 12.79
CA TRP A 102 9.20 -5.30 13.50
C TRP A 102 9.61 -5.18 14.98
N ALA A 103 9.94 -6.30 15.62
CA ALA A 103 10.48 -6.29 16.98
C ALA A 103 11.84 -5.58 17.05
N ARG A 104 12.74 -5.81 16.07
CA ARG A 104 14.03 -5.10 15.97
C ARG A 104 13.83 -3.61 15.73
N ILE A 105 12.95 -3.23 14.79
CA ILE A 105 12.62 -1.82 14.52
C ILE A 105 12.13 -1.13 15.80
N ARG A 106 11.20 -1.74 16.52
CA ARG A 106 10.70 -1.21 17.80
C ARG A 106 11.83 -1.02 18.82
N GLN A 107 12.73 -1.99 18.92
CA GLN A 107 13.85 -1.93 19.86
C GLN A 107 14.82 -0.79 19.53
N ALA A 108 15.11 -0.55 18.27
CA ALA A 108 15.93 0.57 17.81
C ALA A 108 15.28 1.94 18.14
N LEU A 109 13.96 2.04 18.11
CA LEU A 109 13.22 3.27 18.39
C LEU A 109 13.16 3.61 19.90
N THR A 110 13.48 2.67 20.78
CA THR A 110 13.43 2.84 22.24
C THR A 110 14.81 3.12 22.88
N GLN A 111 15.87 3.06 22.10
CA GLN A 111 17.23 3.44 22.52
C GLN A 111 17.47 4.93 22.31
#